data_c39449ffc3cb9000f686c10bcfbc4e62
#
_entry.id   c39449ffc3cb9000f686c10bcfbc4e62
#
_cell.length_a   1.000
_cell.length_b   1.000
_cell.length_c   1.000
_cell.angle_alpha   90.00
_cell.angle_beta   90.00
_cell.angle_gamma   90.00
#
_symmetry.space_group_name_H-M   'P 1'
#
loop_
_entity.id
_entity.type
_entity.pdbx_description
1 polymer ?
#
loop_
_entity_poly.entity_id
_entity_poly.type
_entity_poly.pdbx_seq_one_letter_code
_entity_poly.pdbx_strand_id
1 'polypeptide(L)'
;MKVLMISFSVNGAMGDNFKMIARNLSKLCEVSVLTNKSVKPEDVGTDRICNVRFDRKMMVDFINPVSYCKIYRYIKETVFDVCFIYSPHPVNLFIYRIVSGKRIIIFIHDHVFHSGVGYFDACFLKPQYRDYYNRSAKIIVSCNFVKREILKLGLMKDEKKIAVNYLGLLDNLVCAKRKATLDIDVLFFGRIEYYKGLDILVEAGKQMKNVKFVIAGKGNMTQIFGMDCLPSNFEHLNRYIPDEELAGLIRHSKIIVLPYRDATGTQVIQSVFFYEKPVIVTNVGCFPEYVEDGVDGIVVPALD
;
A
#
# COMPACT_ATOMS: atom_id res chain seq x y z
N MET A 1 -23.86 11.18 9.36
CA MET A 1 -23.40 9.82 9.04
C MET A 1 -22.34 9.42 10.06
N LYS A 2 -22.42 8.21 10.58
CA LYS A 2 -21.46 7.66 11.54
C LYS A 2 -20.74 6.46 10.89
N VAL A 3 -19.42 6.47 10.93
CA VAL A 3 -18.58 5.46 10.26
C VAL A 3 -17.72 4.75 11.28
N LEU A 4 -17.77 3.41 11.27
CA LEU A 4 -16.80 2.58 11.97
C LEU A 4 -15.72 2.15 10.98
N MET A 5 -14.50 2.67 11.15
CA MET A 5 -13.34 2.30 10.33
C MET A 5 -12.52 1.20 11.00
N ILE A 6 -12.11 0.20 10.23
CA ILE A 6 -11.39 -0.96 10.76
C ILE A 6 -10.13 -1.23 9.92
N SER A 7 -8.97 -1.27 10.56
CA SER A 7 -7.72 -1.77 9.99
C SER A 7 -6.77 -2.27 11.08
N PHE A 8 -6.24 -3.46 10.90
CA PHE A 8 -5.17 -4.01 11.76
C PHE A 8 -3.80 -3.98 11.09
N SER A 9 -3.74 -3.65 9.79
CA SER A 9 -2.50 -3.40 9.05
C SER A 9 -2.21 -1.90 9.07
N VAL A 10 -1.39 -1.47 10.04
CA VAL A 10 -1.18 -0.03 10.35
C VAL A 10 0.25 0.45 10.12
N ASN A 11 1.10 -0.42 9.57
CA ASN A 11 2.49 -0.11 9.27
C ASN A 11 2.72 0.08 7.77
N GLY A 12 3.70 0.92 7.41
CA GLY A 12 4.06 1.25 6.03
C GLY A 12 2.97 2.05 5.30
N ALA A 13 3.14 2.24 4.00
CA ALA A 13 2.30 3.10 3.18
C ALA A 13 0.80 2.84 3.30
N MET A 14 0.38 1.57 3.42
CA MET A 14 -1.04 1.22 3.63
C MET A 14 -1.56 1.68 5.00
N GLY A 15 -0.74 1.58 6.04
CA GLY A 15 -1.09 2.07 7.37
C GLY A 15 -1.20 3.58 7.40
N ASP A 16 -0.29 4.27 6.75
CA ASP A 16 -0.28 5.74 6.67
C ASP A 16 -1.46 6.25 5.84
N ASN A 17 -1.81 5.56 4.76
CA ASN A 17 -3.01 5.86 3.98
C ASN A 17 -4.29 5.66 4.80
N PHE A 18 -4.39 4.58 5.58
CA PHE A 18 -5.53 4.37 6.49
C PHE A 18 -5.68 5.52 7.49
N LYS A 19 -4.59 5.92 8.14
CA LYS A 19 -4.58 7.02 9.11
C LYS A 19 -5.00 8.34 8.44
N MET A 20 -4.44 8.63 7.26
CA MET A 20 -4.78 9.82 6.47
C MET A 20 -6.27 9.84 6.09
N ILE A 21 -6.82 8.74 5.60
CA ILE A 21 -8.25 8.64 5.28
C ILE A 21 -9.10 8.84 6.53
N ALA A 22 -8.77 8.19 7.65
CA ALA A 22 -9.51 8.33 8.90
C ALA A 22 -9.53 9.77 9.39
N ARG A 23 -8.36 10.43 9.41
CA ARG A 23 -8.20 11.83 9.82
C ARG A 23 -8.97 12.81 8.93
N ASN A 24 -8.98 12.60 7.62
CA ASN A 24 -9.73 13.46 6.71
C ASN A 24 -11.24 13.18 6.77
N LEU A 25 -11.63 11.92 6.92
CA LEU A 25 -13.04 11.56 7.07
C LEU A 25 -13.64 12.09 8.39
N SER A 26 -12.85 12.12 9.47
CA SER A 26 -13.29 12.66 10.78
C SER A 26 -13.62 14.16 10.74
N LYS A 27 -13.11 14.91 9.74
CA LYS A 27 -13.50 16.31 9.51
C LYS A 27 -14.88 16.46 8.86
N LEU A 28 -15.38 15.40 8.23
CA LEU A 28 -16.61 15.40 7.44
C LEU A 28 -17.78 14.68 8.13
N CYS A 29 -17.48 13.72 9.00
CA CYS A 29 -18.49 12.93 9.70
C CYS A 29 -17.94 12.34 11.01
N GLU A 30 -18.81 11.71 11.78
CA GLU A 30 -18.46 11.07 13.04
C GLU A 30 -17.76 9.74 12.75
N VAL A 31 -16.48 9.63 13.10
CA VAL A 31 -15.65 8.44 12.87
C VAL A 31 -15.28 7.77 14.18
N SER A 32 -15.50 6.45 14.23
CA SER A 32 -14.98 5.56 15.29
C SER A 32 -13.98 4.60 14.65
N VAL A 33 -12.88 4.29 15.33
CA VAL A 33 -11.78 3.51 14.77
C VAL A 33 -11.51 2.26 15.61
N LEU A 34 -11.44 1.12 14.95
CA LEU A 34 -10.98 -0.14 15.53
C LEU A 34 -9.68 -0.56 14.83
N THR A 35 -8.58 -0.62 15.59
CA THR A 35 -7.26 -0.74 14.96
C THR A 35 -6.24 -1.45 15.87
N ASN A 36 -5.00 -1.52 15.41
CA ASN A 36 -3.90 -2.12 16.16
C ASN A 36 -3.34 -1.14 17.20
N LYS A 37 -2.65 -1.66 18.21
CA LYS A 37 -2.19 -0.96 19.43
C LYS A 37 -1.27 0.24 19.18
N SER A 38 -0.61 0.33 18.04
CA SER A 38 0.35 1.41 17.73
C SER A 38 -0.28 2.72 17.23
N VAL A 39 -1.58 2.76 16.98
CA VAL A 39 -2.26 3.95 16.43
C VAL A 39 -2.78 4.81 17.57
N LYS A 40 -2.50 6.10 17.50
CA LYS A 40 -2.93 7.10 18.49
C LYS A 40 -4.13 7.91 17.97
N PRO A 41 -4.90 8.59 18.85
CA PRO A 41 -6.01 9.46 18.46
C PRO A 41 -5.61 10.54 17.44
N GLU A 42 -4.46 11.18 17.62
CA GLU A 42 -3.93 12.20 16.70
C GLU A 42 -3.67 11.67 15.28
N ASP A 43 -3.30 10.38 15.16
CA ASP A 43 -3.05 9.76 13.85
C ASP A 43 -4.32 9.66 13.00
N VAL A 44 -5.47 9.51 13.63
CA VAL A 44 -6.77 9.25 12.98
C VAL A 44 -7.79 10.37 13.17
N GLY A 45 -7.46 11.40 13.93
CA GLY A 45 -8.28 12.59 14.12
C GLY A 45 -9.56 12.36 14.94
N THR A 46 -9.59 11.34 15.80
CA THR A 46 -10.72 11.05 16.69
C THR A 46 -10.28 10.36 17.96
N ASP A 47 -10.90 10.71 19.09
CA ASP A 47 -10.71 10.03 20.38
C ASP A 47 -11.53 8.73 20.50
N ARG A 48 -12.46 8.47 19.56
CA ARG A 48 -13.25 7.25 19.49
C ARG A 48 -12.46 6.11 18.87
N ILE A 49 -11.44 5.66 19.58
CA ILE A 49 -10.51 4.64 19.10
C ILE A 49 -10.47 3.43 20.04
N CYS A 50 -10.55 2.25 19.48
CA CYS A 50 -10.29 0.98 20.17
C CYS A 50 -9.05 0.32 19.60
N ASN A 51 -8.02 0.23 20.41
CA ASN A 51 -6.77 -0.42 20.08
C ASN A 51 -6.75 -1.85 20.60
N VAL A 52 -6.50 -2.81 19.72
CA VAL A 52 -6.29 -4.21 20.07
C VAL A 52 -4.94 -4.68 19.57
N ARG A 53 -4.39 -5.72 20.19
CA ARG A 53 -3.11 -6.28 19.77
C ARG A 53 -3.34 -7.48 18.87
N PHE A 54 -2.91 -7.34 17.61
CA PHE A 54 -2.78 -8.45 16.67
C PHE A 54 -1.47 -8.30 15.91
N ASP A 55 -0.46 -9.08 16.28
CA ASP A 55 0.81 -9.14 15.54
C ASP A 55 0.81 -10.41 14.67
N ARG A 56 0.96 -10.24 13.34
CA ARG A 56 1.03 -11.37 12.39
C ARG A 56 2.15 -12.37 12.71
N LYS A 57 3.20 -11.91 13.37
CA LYS A 57 4.34 -12.77 13.76
C LYS A 57 4.06 -13.61 15.00
N MET A 58 3.04 -13.28 15.77
CA MET A 58 2.68 -13.98 16.99
C MET A 58 1.31 -14.64 16.84
N MET A 59 1.28 -15.91 16.45
CA MET A 59 0.03 -16.70 16.35
C MET A 59 -0.80 -16.65 17.65
N VAL A 60 -0.15 -16.46 18.78
CA VAL A 60 -0.79 -16.33 20.11
C VAL A 60 -1.78 -15.16 20.17
N ASP A 61 -1.51 -14.06 19.44
CA ASP A 61 -2.42 -12.90 19.42
C ASP A 61 -3.76 -13.21 18.76
N PHE A 62 -3.80 -14.19 17.82
CA PHE A 62 -5.03 -14.63 17.16
C PHE A 62 -5.90 -15.52 18.03
N ILE A 63 -5.36 -16.10 19.10
CA ILE A 63 -6.05 -17.00 20.03
C ILE A 63 -6.48 -16.25 21.30
N ASN A 64 -6.07 -15.00 21.47
CA ASN A 64 -6.33 -14.24 22.69
C ASN A 64 -7.80 -13.81 22.81
N PRO A 65 -8.60 -14.44 23.69
CA PRO A 65 -10.02 -14.16 23.82
C PRO A 65 -10.30 -12.73 24.30
N VAL A 66 -9.37 -12.11 25.05
CA VAL A 66 -9.52 -10.74 25.55
C VAL A 66 -9.59 -9.75 24.39
N SER A 67 -8.78 -9.93 23.33
CA SER A 67 -8.85 -9.09 22.13
C SER A 67 -10.21 -9.23 21.44
N TYR A 68 -10.74 -10.43 21.29
CA TYR A 68 -12.05 -10.68 20.68
C TYR A 68 -13.20 -10.13 21.51
N CYS A 69 -13.18 -10.29 22.85
CA CYS A 69 -14.16 -9.67 23.74
C CYS A 69 -14.13 -8.15 23.65
N LYS A 70 -12.95 -7.55 23.58
CA LYS A 70 -12.78 -6.10 23.41
C LYS A 70 -13.35 -5.60 22.08
N ILE A 71 -13.06 -6.30 20.97
CA ILE A 71 -13.62 -6.02 19.64
C ILE A 71 -15.14 -6.11 19.69
N TYR A 72 -15.68 -7.20 20.22
CA TYR A 72 -17.12 -7.44 20.29
C TYR A 72 -17.82 -6.32 21.06
N ARG A 73 -17.35 -5.99 22.26
CA ARG A 73 -17.91 -4.93 23.10
C ARG A 73 -17.87 -3.60 22.37
N TYR A 74 -16.72 -3.22 21.84
CA TYR A 74 -16.56 -1.94 21.14
C TYR A 74 -17.51 -1.81 19.96
N ILE A 75 -17.64 -2.83 19.11
CA ILE A 75 -18.56 -2.82 17.97
C ILE A 75 -20.03 -2.73 18.43
N LYS A 76 -20.40 -3.42 19.50
CA LYS A 76 -21.77 -3.42 20.02
C LYS A 76 -22.17 -2.09 20.70
N GLU A 77 -21.22 -1.44 21.35
CA GLU A 77 -21.42 -0.15 22.02
C GLU A 77 -21.31 1.04 21.05
N THR A 78 -20.66 0.84 19.89
CA THR A 78 -20.48 1.89 18.89
C THR A 78 -21.71 2.01 18.00
N VAL A 79 -22.28 3.20 17.90
CA VAL A 79 -23.36 3.50 16.95
C VAL A 79 -22.76 3.93 15.62
N PHE A 80 -23.05 3.20 14.54
CA PHE A 80 -22.57 3.51 13.19
C PHE A 80 -23.58 3.10 12.12
N ASP A 81 -23.57 3.83 10.99
CA ASP A 81 -24.38 3.60 9.81
C ASP A 81 -23.65 2.72 8.81
N VAL A 82 -22.32 2.86 8.75
CA VAL A 82 -21.42 2.20 7.80
C VAL A 82 -20.22 1.61 8.52
N CYS A 83 -19.87 0.38 8.19
CA CYS A 83 -18.62 -0.26 8.57
C CYS A 83 -17.64 -0.24 7.39
N PHE A 84 -16.52 0.48 7.51
CA PHE A 84 -15.48 0.58 6.49
C PHE A 84 -14.27 -0.27 6.88
N ILE A 85 -14.07 -1.39 6.20
CA ILE A 85 -12.95 -2.31 6.42
C ILE A 85 -11.86 -1.98 5.41
N TYR A 86 -10.71 -1.50 5.91
CA TYR A 86 -9.65 -0.96 5.05
C TYR A 86 -8.65 -2.01 4.57
N SER A 87 -8.45 -3.10 5.28
CA SER A 87 -7.47 -4.11 4.88
C SER A 87 -7.93 -5.52 5.20
N PRO A 88 -7.55 -6.54 4.38
CA PRO A 88 -7.75 -7.93 4.70
C PRO A 88 -6.99 -8.31 5.99
N HIS A 89 -7.69 -9.00 6.90
CA HIS A 89 -7.10 -9.51 8.13
C HIS A 89 -7.91 -10.72 8.62
N PRO A 90 -7.29 -11.80 9.16
CA PRO A 90 -8.03 -12.99 9.61
C PRO A 90 -9.16 -12.69 10.60
N VAL A 91 -8.98 -11.71 11.47
CA VAL A 91 -9.99 -11.26 12.46
C VAL A 91 -11.24 -10.69 11.78
N ASN A 92 -11.17 -10.26 10.54
CA ASN A 92 -12.33 -9.70 9.84
C ASN A 92 -13.46 -10.75 9.67
N LEU A 93 -13.15 -12.04 9.63
CA LEU A 93 -14.18 -13.09 9.61
C LEU A 93 -15.06 -13.06 10.86
N PHE A 94 -14.47 -12.79 12.02
CA PHE A 94 -15.20 -12.58 13.26
C PHE A 94 -16.01 -11.29 13.23
N ILE A 95 -15.41 -10.20 12.74
CA ILE A 95 -16.05 -8.88 12.62
C ILE A 95 -17.28 -8.94 11.73
N TYR A 96 -17.23 -9.63 10.57
CA TYR A 96 -18.37 -9.79 9.68
C TYR A 96 -19.61 -10.40 10.35
N ARG A 97 -19.40 -11.31 11.30
CA ARG A 97 -20.51 -11.91 12.06
C ARG A 97 -21.17 -10.90 13.01
N ILE A 98 -20.36 -10.01 13.59
CA ILE A 98 -20.85 -9.01 14.55
C ILE A 98 -21.58 -7.86 13.84
N VAL A 99 -21.05 -7.40 12.69
CA VAL A 99 -21.61 -6.28 11.91
C VAL A 99 -22.67 -6.74 10.90
N SER A 100 -23.14 -8.00 11.00
CA SER A 100 -24.20 -8.54 10.16
C SER A 100 -25.44 -7.62 10.17
N GLY A 101 -26.01 -7.35 8.98
CA GLY A 101 -27.13 -6.42 8.80
C GLY A 101 -26.74 -4.93 8.69
N LYS A 102 -25.45 -4.58 8.84
CA LYS A 102 -24.96 -3.23 8.58
C LYS A 102 -24.42 -3.09 7.17
N ARG A 103 -24.36 -1.83 6.67
CA ARG A 103 -23.72 -1.53 5.37
C ARG A 103 -22.21 -1.64 5.50
N ILE A 104 -21.61 -2.62 4.82
CA ILE A 104 -20.17 -2.86 4.83
C ILE A 104 -19.57 -2.30 3.54
N ILE A 105 -18.55 -1.47 3.65
CA ILE A 105 -17.68 -1.01 2.56
C ILE A 105 -16.30 -1.60 2.80
N ILE A 106 -15.67 -2.13 1.76
CA ILE A 106 -14.34 -2.75 1.85
C ILE A 106 -13.40 -2.07 0.87
N PHE A 107 -12.20 -1.74 1.33
CA PHE A 107 -11.12 -1.31 0.46
C PHE A 107 -10.22 -2.51 0.13
N ILE A 108 -9.97 -2.72 -1.17
CA ILE A 108 -9.10 -3.77 -1.68
C ILE A 108 -7.95 -3.10 -2.43
N HIS A 109 -6.77 -3.16 -1.83
CA HIS A 109 -5.55 -2.66 -2.44
C HIS A 109 -5.02 -3.65 -3.48
N ASP A 110 -4.88 -4.91 -3.07
CA ASP A 110 -4.39 -5.99 -3.90
C ASP A 110 -5.46 -7.08 -4.01
N HIS A 111 -5.85 -7.43 -5.23
CA HIS A 111 -6.85 -8.50 -5.50
C HIS A 111 -6.20 -9.89 -5.51
N VAL A 112 -4.89 -9.95 -5.72
CA VAL A 112 -4.04 -11.14 -5.63
C VAL A 112 -2.79 -10.81 -4.84
N PHE A 113 -2.09 -11.84 -4.39
CA PHE A 113 -0.78 -11.67 -3.74
C PHE A 113 0.29 -11.49 -4.82
N HIS A 114 1.20 -10.56 -4.61
CA HIS A 114 2.40 -10.42 -5.43
C HIS A 114 3.24 -11.70 -5.41
N SER A 115 3.97 -11.94 -6.47
CA SER A 115 4.96 -13.02 -6.55
C SER A 115 5.93 -12.92 -5.36
N GLY A 116 6.00 -13.99 -4.54
CA GLY A 116 6.85 -14.04 -3.33
C GLY A 116 6.10 -14.02 -2.00
N VAL A 117 4.77 -13.91 -1.99
CA VAL A 117 3.97 -14.09 -0.77
C VAL A 117 3.91 -15.57 -0.40
N GLY A 118 4.17 -15.87 0.88
CA GLY A 118 4.20 -17.24 1.37
C GLY A 118 2.89 -18.00 1.17
N TYR A 119 2.97 -19.29 0.88
CA TYR A 119 1.83 -20.19 0.69
C TYR A 119 0.81 -20.11 1.82
N PHE A 120 1.27 -19.90 3.05
CA PHE A 120 0.43 -19.77 4.25
C PHE A 120 -0.51 -18.55 4.17
N ASP A 121 0.01 -17.39 3.80
CA ASP A 121 -0.81 -16.17 3.64
C ASP A 121 -1.85 -16.35 2.53
N ALA A 122 -1.49 -17.02 1.42
CA ALA A 122 -2.41 -17.30 0.34
C ALA A 122 -3.56 -18.23 0.77
N CYS A 123 -3.28 -19.27 1.54
CA CYS A 123 -4.30 -20.20 2.01
C CYS A 123 -5.29 -19.56 3.00
N PHE A 124 -4.84 -18.69 3.89
CA PHE A 124 -5.69 -18.05 4.89
C PHE A 124 -6.48 -16.85 4.36
N LEU A 125 -5.92 -16.10 3.42
CA LEU A 125 -6.55 -14.87 2.95
C LEU A 125 -7.46 -15.07 1.73
N LYS A 126 -7.20 -16.05 0.86
CA LYS A 126 -8.08 -16.35 -0.30
C LYS A 126 -9.56 -16.59 0.07
N PRO A 127 -9.91 -17.39 1.09
CA PRO A 127 -11.31 -17.56 1.48
C PRO A 127 -11.96 -16.27 1.97
N GLN A 128 -11.17 -15.37 2.57
CA GLN A 128 -11.68 -14.10 3.07
C GLN A 128 -12.08 -13.16 1.94
N TYR A 129 -11.35 -13.13 0.82
CA TYR A 129 -11.73 -12.32 -0.33
C TYR A 129 -13.12 -12.67 -0.84
N ARG A 130 -13.47 -13.96 -0.91
CA ARG A 130 -14.82 -14.39 -1.32
C ARG A 130 -15.90 -13.85 -0.38
N ASP A 131 -15.66 -13.88 0.93
CA ASP A 131 -16.57 -13.30 1.92
C ASP A 131 -16.66 -11.77 1.78
N TYR A 132 -15.55 -11.09 1.50
CA TYR A 132 -15.51 -9.66 1.25
C TYR A 132 -16.42 -9.27 0.09
N TYR A 133 -16.27 -9.95 -1.06
CA TYR A 133 -17.07 -9.67 -2.23
C TYR A 133 -18.57 -9.91 -2.00
N ASN A 134 -18.91 -10.99 -1.33
CA ASN A 134 -20.31 -11.39 -1.13
C ASN A 134 -21.04 -10.50 -0.10
N ARG A 135 -20.38 -10.10 0.97
CA ARG A 135 -20.99 -9.37 2.10
C ARG A 135 -20.93 -7.87 1.98
N SER A 136 -20.08 -7.32 1.11
CA SER A 136 -19.94 -5.88 0.95
C SER A 136 -21.12 -5.27 0.18
N ALA A 137 -21.58 -4.11 0.65
CA ALA A 137 -22.50 -3.25 -0.09
C ALA A 137 -21.75 -2.50 -1.20
N LYS A 138 -20.48 -2.16 -0.96
CA LYS A 138 -19.55 -1.55 -1.92
C LYS A 138 -18.13 -2.06 -1.69
N ILE A 139 -17.40 -2.14 -2.78
CA ILE A 139 -15.97 -2.43 -2.80
C ILE A 139 -15.27 -1.20 -3.39
N ILE A 140 -14.27 -0.70 -2.70
CA ILE A 140 -13.40 0.36 -3.19
C ILE A 140 -12.08 -0.28 -3.59
N VAL A 141 -11.59 0.03 -4.78
CA VAL A 141 -10.30 -0.44 -5.31
C VAL A 141 -9.40 0.75 -5.64
N SER A 142 -8.09 0.52 -5.65
CA SER A 142 -7.09 1.57 -5.85
C SER A 142 -6.93 2.05 -7.30
N CYS A 143 -7.40 1.27 -8.29
CA CYS A 143 -7.27 1.61 -9.71
C CYS A 143 -8.21 0.76 -10.58
N ASN A 144 -8.37 1.13 -11.85
CA ASN A 144 -9.18 0.37 -12.81
C ASN A 144 -8.56 -0.99 -13.15
N PHE A 145 -7.24 -1.12 -13.10
CA PHE A 145 -6.58 -2.41 -13.27
C PHE A 145 -7.11 -3.43 -12.25
N VAL A 146 -7.10 -3.10 -10.96
CA VAL A 146 -7.63 -3.98 -9.91
C VAL A 146 -9.12 -4.27 -10.12
N LYS A 147 -9.91 -3.27 -10.53
CA LYS A 147 -11.33 -3.47 -10.87
C LYS A 147 -11.50 -4.50 -11.98
N ARG A 148 -10.77 -4.36 -13.10
CA ARG A 148 -10.83 -5.29 -14.23
C ARG A 148 -10.44 -6.72 -13.83
N GLU A 149 -9.39 -6.87 -13.04
CA GLU A 149 -8.93 -8.20 -12.61
C GLU A 149 -9.93 -8.89 -11.66
N ILE A 150 -10.58 -8.15 -10.75
CA ILE A 150 -11.67 -8.68 -9.90
C ILE A 150 -12.81 -9.22 -10.74
N LEU A 151 -13.21 -8.48 -11.77
CA LEU A 151 -14.31 -8.88 -12.68
C LEU A 151 -13.90 -10.09 -13.53
N LYS A 152 -12.69 -10.08 -14.10
CA LYS A 152 -12.12 -11.17 -14.91
C LYS A 152 -12.02 -12.49 -14.15
N LEU A 153 -11.63 -12.44 -12.87
CA LEU A 153 -11.56 -13.60 -11.99
C LEU A 153 -12.94 -14.11 -11.53
N GLY A 154 -14.04 -13.43 -11.91
CA GLY A 154 -15.40 -13.80 -11.52
C GLY A 154 -15.67 -13.68 -10.02
N LEU A 155 -14.83 -12.97 -9.28
CA LEU A 155 -14.97 -12.78 -7.84
C LEU A 155 -16.17 -11.89 -7.50
N MET A 156 -16.55 -10.99 -8.40
CA MET A 156 -17.72 -10.14 -8.31
C MET A 156 -18.39 -10.06 -9.68
N LYS A 157 -19.70 -10.23 -9.71
CA LYS A 157 -20.50 -10.13 -10.95
C LYS A 157 -21.12 -8.74 -11.16
N ASP A 158 -21.42 -8.05 -10.06
CA ASP A 158 -22.06 -6.73 -10.11
C ASP A 158 -20.99 -5.63 -10.09
N GLU A 159 -20.62 -5.18 -11.27
CA GLU A 159 -19.65 -4.09 -11.47
C GLU A 159 -20.05 -2.79 -10.74
N LYS A 160 -21.36 -2.53 -10.60
CA LYS A 160 -21.87 -1.32 -9.92
C LYS A 160 -21.50 -1.27 -8.44
N LYS A 161 -21.14 -2.40 -7.85
CA LYS A 161 -20.63 -2.47 -6.48
C LYS A 161 -19.17 -2.04 -6.35
N ILE A 162 -18.40 -1.99 -7.44
CA ILE A 162 -16.98 -1.64 -7.42
C ILE A 162 -16.83 -0.16 -7.77
N ALA A 163 -16.25 0.60 -6.85
CA ALA A 163 -15.84 1.99 -7.06
C ALA A 163 -14.32 2.08 -7.10
N VAL A 164 -13.79 2.86 -8.03
CA VAL A 164 -12.37 3.17 -8.08
C VAL A 164 -12.11 4.43 -7.26
N ASN A 165 -11.14 4.36 -6.36
CA ASN A 165 -10.63 5.50 -5.61
C ASN A 165 -9.10 5.44 -5.64
N TYR A 166 -8.51 6.20 -6.53
CA TYR A 166 -7.07 6.25 -6.69
C TYR A 166 -6.38 6.64 -5.40
N LEU A 167 -5.24 6.01 -5.13
CA LEU A 167 -4.44 6.33 -3.95
C LEU A 167 -3.88 7.75 -4.08
N GLY A 168 -4.06 8.55 -3.05
CA GLY A 168 -3.54 9.91 -2.99
C GLY A 168 -2.11 9.97 -2.47
N LEU A 169 -1.54 11.18 -2.50
CA LEU A 169 -0.26 11.48 -1.87
C LEU A 169 -0.37 11.35 -0.35
N LEU A 170 0.66 10.80 0.28
CA LEU A 170 0.76 10.75 1.74
C LEU A 170 1.21 12.09 2.32
N ASP A 171 0.54 12.55 3.37
CA ASP A 171 0.79 13.85 4.00
C ASP A 171 2.23 14.02 4.53
N ASN A 172 2.85 12.93 4.99
CA ASN A 172 4.21 12.91 5.53
C ASN A 172 5.29 13.33 4.52
N LEU A 173 5.07 13.08 3.23
CA LEU A 173 5.98 13.51 2.16
C LEU A 173 5.82 14.98 1.77
N VAL A 174 4.66 15.57 2.01
CA VAL A 174 4.38 16.99 1.68
C VAL A 174 5.17 17.94 2.58
N CYS A 175 5.34 17.60 3.84
CA CYS A 175 5.93 18.49 4.86
C CYS A 175 7.45 18.43 4.93
N ALA A 176 8.10 17.61 4.15
CA ALA A 176 9.54 17.38 4.23
C ALA A 176 10.36 18.56 3.68
N LYS A 177 11.12 19.22 4.56
CA LYS A 177 11.89 20.45 4.25
C LYS A 177 13.40 20.24 4.01
N ARG A 178 13.92 19.04 4.27
CA ARG A 178 15.38 18.80 4.27
C ARG A 178 15.96 18.81 2.86
N LYS A 179 17.06 19.53 2.68
CA LYS A 179 17.85 19.49 1.43
C LYS A 179 18.70 18.22 1.45
N ALA A 180 18.61 17.38 0.43
CA ALA A 180 19.62 16.37 0.15
C ALA A 180 20.78 17.04 -0.62
N THR A 181 21.99 16.54 -0.44
CA THR A 181 23.21 17.09 -1.06
C THR A 181 23.73 16.20 -2.19
N LEU A 182 22.95 15.21 -2.62
CA LEU A 182 23.36 14.23 -3.61
C LEU A 182 22.83 14.62 -4.99
N ASP A 183 23.72 14.77 -5.96
CA ASP A 183 23.33 14.77 -7.38
C ASP A 183 23.03 13.33 -7.80
N ILE A 184 21.78 13.05 -8.16
CA ILE A 184 21.29 11.73 -8.54
C ILE A 184 20.75 11.83 -9.97
N ASP A 185 21.29 11.04 -10.89
CA ASP A 185 20.73 10.98 -12.24
C ASP A 185 19.47 10.11 -12.25
N VAL A 186 19.55 8.91 -11.68
CA VAL A 186 18.47 7.95 -11.64
C VAL A 186 18.22 7.48 -10.21
N LEU A 187 17.00 7.63 -9.72
CA LEU A 187 16.58 7.13 -8.41
C LEU A 187 15.55 6.01 -8.57
N PHE A 188 15.78 4.92 -7.87
CA PHE A 188 14.76 3.96 -7.46
C PHE A 188 14.54 4.08 -5.95
N PHE A 189 13.28 4.01 -5.50
CA PHE A 189 13.00 3.96 -4.06
C PHE A 189 11.87 2.98 -3.70
N GLY A 190 11.99 2.40 -2.51
CA GLY A 190 11.05 1.45 -1.96
C GLY A 190 11.71 0.16 -1.47
N ARG A 191 10.94 -0.76 -0.90
CA ARG A 191 11.47 -2.06 -0.44
C ARG A 191 12.07 -2.82 -1.61
N ILE A 192 13.15 -3.53 -1.36
CA ILE A 192 13.78 -4.41 -2.35
C ILE A 192 13.00 -5.72 -2.36
N GLU A 193 12.28 -5.97 -3.44
CA GLU A 193 11.42 -7.14 -3.66
C GLU A 193 11.57 -7.61 -5.11
N TYR A 194 11.43 -8.91 -5.39
CA TYR A 194 11.64 -9.47 -6.72
C TYR A 194 10.76 -8.82 -7.80
N TYR A 195 9.48 -8.60 -7.48
CA TYR A 195 8.55 -8.00 -8.43
C TYR A 195 8.91 -6.58 -8.87
N LYS A 196 9.82 -5.91 -8.16
CA LYS A 196 10.25 -4.55 -8.46
C LYS A 196 11.35 -4.46 -9.53
N GLY A 197 11.87 -5.58 -10.00
CA GLY A 197 12.73 -5.64 -11.20
C GLY A 197 14.07 -4.88 -11.11
N LEU A 198 14.64 -4.77 -9.91
CA LEU A 198 15.90 -4.03 -9.73
C LEU A 198 17.08 -4.62 -10.48
N ASP A 199 17.08 -5.91 -10.75
CA ASP A 199 18.08 -6.56 -11.60
C ASP A 199 18.03 -6.03 -13.03
N ILE A 200 16.85 -5.74 -13.57
CA ILE A 200 16.67 -5.09 -14.87
C ILE A 200 17.32 -3.71 -14.87
N LEU A 201 17.07 -2.91 -13.82
CA LEU A 201 17.67 -1.59 -13.67
C LEU A 201 19.20 -1.67 -13.59
N VAL A 202 19.71 -2.62 -12.81
CA VAL A 202 21.17 -2.81 -12.65
C VAL A 202 21.80 -3.23 -13.97
N GLU A 203 21.16 -4.14 -14.72
CA GLU A 203 21.68 -4.58 -16.02
C GLU A 203 21.72 -3.44 -17.05
N ALA A 204 20.65 -2.65 -17.13
CA ALA A 204 20.63 -1.44 -17.96
C ALA A 204 21.72 -0.44 -17.55
N GLY A 205 21.88 -0.19 -16.26
CA GLY A 205 22.84 0.78 -15.73
C GLY A 205 24.32 0.38 -15.91
N LYS A 206 24.64 -0.92 -16.07
CA LYS A 206 26.00 -1.38 -16.40
C LYS A 206 26.54 -0.75 -17.69
N GLN A 207 25.66 -0.45 -18.63
CA GLN A 207 26.02 0.14 -19.92
C GLN A 207 26.17 1.68 -19.84
N MET A 208 25.75 2.30 -18.72
CA MET A 208 25.65 3.77 -18.54
C MET A 208 26.66 4.26 -17.49
N LYS A 209 27.96 4.05 -17.70
CA LYS A 209 29.01 4.30 -16.69
C LYS A 209 29.09 5.72 -16.13
N ASN A 210 28.63 6.71 -16.89
CA ASN A 210 28.63 8.13 -16.48
C ASN A 210 27.31 8.58 -15.84
N VAL A 211 26.35 7.66 -15.62
CA VAL A 211 25.06 7.92 -14.98
C VAL A 211 25.10 7.40 -13.55
N LYS A 212 24.79 8.26 -12.58
CA LYS A 212 24.74 7.90 -11.18
C LYS A 212 23.36 7.36 -10.79
N PHE A 213 23.34 6.10 -10.36
CA PHE A 213 22.13 5.43 -9.89
C PHE A 213 22.12 5.36 -8.36
N VAL A 214 20.96 5.66 -7.77
CA VAL A 214 20.73 5.45 -6.34
C VAL A 214 19.53 4.52 -6.14
N ILE A 215 19.74 3.47 -5.36
CA ILE A 215 18.70 2.55 -4.90
C ILE A 215 18.44 2.85 -3.42
N ALA A 216 17.28 3.41 -3.11
CA ALA A 216 16.92 3.83 -1.75
C ALA A 216 15.85 2.92 -1.14
N GLY A 217 16.27 2.00 -0.25
CA GLY A 217 15.34 1.09 0.41
C GLY A 217 15.98 -0.16 0.97
N LYS A 218 15.32 -0.74 1.95
CA LYS A 218 15.79 -1.94 2.65
C LYS A 218 15.49 -3.20 1.85
N GLY A 219 16.47 -4.09 1.74
CA GLY A 219 16.33 -5.46 1.21
C GLY A 219 17.67 -6.10 0.88
N ASN A 220 17.67 -7.40 0.64
CA ASN A 220 18.87 -8.16 0.36
C ASN A 220 18.98 -8.46 -1.13
N MET A 221 19.82 -7.71 -1.86
CA MET A 221 20.04 -7.89 -3.30
C MET A 221 20.59 -9.26 -3.64
N THR A 222 21.51 -9.81 -2.83
CA THR A 222 22.06 -11.14 -3.00
C THR A 222 20.98 -12.22 -2.91
N GLN A 223 20.16 -12.17 -1.87
CA GLN A 223 19.12 -13.17 -1.64
C GLN A 223 18.01 -13.12 -2.69
N ILE A 224 17.65 -11.92 -3.16
CA ILE A 224 16.49 -11.70 -4.04
C ILE A 224 16.89 -11.86 -5.51
N PHE A 225 18.07 -11.36 -5.89
CA PHE A 225 18.52 -11.29 -7.29
C PHE A 225 19.84 -12.01 -7.56
N GLY A 226 20.48 -12.62 -6.56
CA GLY A 226 21.80 -13.23 -6.71
C GLY A 226 22.94 -12.23 -6.94
N MET A 227 22.76 -10.97 -6.54
CA MET A 227 23.72 -9.89 -6.76
C MET A 227 24.55 -9.61 -5.51
N ASP A 228 25.79 -10.06 -5.51
CA ASP A 228 26.74 -9.84 -4.40
C ASP A 228 27.37 -8.43 -4.40
N CYS A 229 27.50 -7.83 -5.58
CA CYS A 229 28.01 -6.46 -5.74
C CYS A 229 27.24 -5.70 -6.82
N LEU A 230 27.19 -4.38 -6.64
CA LEU A 230 26.64 -3.47 -7.62
C LEU A 230 27.75 -2.84 -8.46
N PRO A 231 27.48 -2.43 -9.71
CA PRO A 231 28.41 -1.63 -10.50
C PRO A 231 28.81 -0.34 -9.80
N SER A 232 30.00 0.18 -10.10
CA SER A 232 30.59 1.36 -9.42
C SER A 232 29.77 2.65 -9.55
N ASN A 233 28.88 2.72 -10.51
CA ASN A 233 27.95 3.85 -10.73
C ASN A 233 26.62 3.71 -9.96
N PHE A 234 26.48 2.66 -9.12
CA PHE A 234 25.32 2.44 -8.26
C PHE A 234 25.68 2.67 -6.79
N GLU A 235 24.80 3.36 -6.08
CA GLU A 235 24.80 3.48 -4.62
C GLU A 235 23.53 2.85 -4.05
N HIS A 236 23.65 1.97 -3.06
CA HIS A 236 22.52 1.34 -2.38
C HIS A 236 22.42 1.81 -0.93
N LEU A 237 21.40 2.59 -0.64
CA LEU A 237 21.02 2.97 0.71
C LEU A 237 20.18 1.88 1.35
N ASN A 238 20.82 0.76 1.76
CA ASN A 238 20.15 -0.44 2.27
C ASN A 238 19.64 -0.27 3.69
N ARG A 239 18.61 0.55 3.86
CA ARG A 239 17.94 0.81 5.13
C ARG A 239 16.53 1.35 4.91
N TYR A 240 15.75 1.49 5.97
CA TYR A 240 14.56 2.31 5.92
C TYR A 240 14.97 3.77 5.66
N ILE A 241 14.33 4.41 4.70
CA ILE A 241 14.57 5.81 4.36
C ILE A 241 13.46 6.63 5.03
N PRO A 242 13.78 7.52 5.97
CA PRO A 242 12.81 8.44 6.56
C PRO A 242 12.20 9.36 5.50
N ASP A 243 10.95 9.77 5.70
CA ASP A 243 10.18 10.53 4.72
C ASP A 243 10.85 11.84 4.30
N GLU A 244 11.47 12.56 5.26
CA GLU A 244 12.22 13.79 4.95
C GLU A 244 13.43 13.54 4.05
N GLU A 245 14.14 12.45 4.29
CA GLU A 245 15.28 12.05 3.47
C GLU A 245 14.81 11.58 2.10
N LEU A 246 13.74 10.77 2.04
CA LEU A 246 13.15 10.32 0.79
C LEU A 246 12.72 11.51 -0.09
N ALA A 247 12.05 12.48 0.50
CA ALA A 247 11.68 13.72 -0.18
C ALA A 247 12.91 14.46 -0.75
N GLY A 248 14.01 14.48 0.01
CA GLY A 248 15.27 15.03 -0.43
C GLY A 248 15.84 14.27 -1.63
N LEU A 249 15.90 12.93 -1.57
CA LEU A 249 16.40 12.09 -2.65
C LEU A 249 15.56 12.29 -3.94
N ILE A 250 14.24 12.31 -3.82
CA ILE A 250 13.36 12.55 -4.97
C ILE A 250 13.62 13.94 -5.59
N ARG A 251 13.72 14.99 -4.78
CA ARG A 251 13.98 16.35 -5.29
C ARG A 251 15.30 16.47 -6.04
N HIS A 252 16.34 15.78 -5.60
CA HIS A 252 17.68 15.86 -6.16
C HIS A 252 17.95 14.82 -7.25
N SER A 253 16.98 13.97 -7.57
CA SER A 253 17.06 13.09 -8.73
C SER A 253 16.59 13.79 -10.00
N LYS A 254 17.19 13.43 -11.14
CA LYS A 254 16.75 13.89 -12.46
C LYS A 254 15.54 13.09 -12.95
N ILE A 255 15.56 11.77 -12.72
CA ILE A 255 14.50 10.86 -13.15
C ILE A 255 14.29 9.75 -12.11
N ILE A 256 13.06 9.27 -12.04
CA ILE A 256 12.70 8.07 -11.24
C ILE A 256 12.49 6.88 -12.18
N VAL A 257 13.01 5.71 -11.82
CA VAL A 257 12.78 4.48 -12.59
C VAL A 257 12.15 3.41 -11.72
N LEU A 258 11.03 2.86 -12.19
CA LEU A 258 10.22 1.85 -11.52
C LEU A 258 10.04 0.64 -12.46
N PRO A 259 11.04 -0.24 -12.57
CA PRO A 259 11.09 -1.31 -13.58
C PRO A 259 10.33 -2.56 -13.13
N TYR A 260 9.13 -2.39 -12.59
CA TYR A 260 8.38 -3.44 -11.94
C TYR A 260 7.99 -4.55 -12.94
N ARG A 261 8.09 -5.81 -12.50
CA ARG A 261 7.57 -6.98 -13.21
C ARG A 261 6.08 -7.17 -13.01
N ASP A 262 5.61 -6.74 -11.83
CA ASP A 262 4.23 -6.87 -11.40
C ASP A 262 3.86 -5.69 -10.50
N ALA A 263 2.66 -5.16 -10.67
CA ALA A 263 2.11 -4.11 -9.83
C ALA A 263 0.58 -4.24 -9.74
N THR A 264 0.03 -3.84 -8.61
CA THR A 264 -1.40 -3.62 -8.44
C THR A 264 -1.66 -2.12 -8.31
N GLY A 265 -2.01 -1.62 -7.14
CA GLY A 265 -2.04 -0.19 -6.83
C GLY A 265 -0.70 0.28 -6.26
N THR A 266 -0.30 1.51 -6.54
CA THR A 266 0.92 2.08 -5.99
C THR A 266 0.74 3.55 -5.59
N GLN A 267 1.36 3.94 -4.48
CA GLN A 267 1.43 5.33 -4.03
C GLN A 267 2.75 6.02 -4.41
N VAL A 268 3.67 5.28 -5.02
CA VAL A 268 5.00 5.81 -5.39
C VAL A 268 4.86 6.93 -6.43
N ILE A 269 3.98 6.76 -7.41
CA ILE A 269 3.77 7.73 -8.51
C ILE A 269 3.31 9.08 -8.00
N GLN A 270 2.41 9.12 -7.00
CA GLN A 270 1.93 10.38 -6.42
C GLN A 270 3.07 11.20 -5.81
N SER A 271 4.03 10.52 -5.17
CA SER A 271 5.23 11.16 -4.63
C SER A 271 6.13 11.69 -5.75
N VAL A 272 6.29 10.93 -6.82
CA VAL A 272 7.10 11.33 -7.99
C VAL A 272 6.52 12.60 -8.61
N PHE A 273 5.23 12.62 -8.91
CA PHE A 273 4.55 13.75 -9.54
C PHE A 273 4.43 14.98 -8.62
N PHE A 274 4.26 14.77 -7.31
CA PHE A 274 4.29 15.88 -6.36
C PHE A 274 5.61 16.65 -6.37
N TYR A 275 6.72 15.95 -6.63
CA TYR A 275 8.05 16.58 -6.78
C TYR A 275 8.40 16.89 -8.23
N GLU A 276 7.43 16.86 -9.14
CA GLU A 276 7.59 17.23 -10.57
C GLU A 276 8.72 16.46 -11.26
N LYS A 277 8.85 15.15 -10.94
CA LYS A 277 9.90 14.31 -11.51
C LYS A 277 9.37 13.46 -12.66
N PRO A 278 10.06 13.45 -13.81
CA PRO A 278 9.77 12.49 -14.86
C PRO A 278 10.03 11.07 -14.39
N VAL A 279 9.26 10.12 -14.90
CA VAL A 279 9.36 8.71 -14.49
C VAL A 279 9.47 7.77 -15.69
N ILE A 280 10.25 6.70 -15.54
CA ILE A 280 10.18 5.53 -16.43
C ILE A 280 9.51 4.41 -15.64
N VAL A 281 8.43 3.89 -16.19
CA VAL A 281 7.67 2.78 -15.60
C VAL A 281 7.48 1.65 -16.60
N THR A 282 7.30 0.45 -16.12
CA THR A 282 6.86 -0.67 -16.95
C THR A 282 5.35 -0.66 -17.15
N ASN A 283 4.87 -1.25 -18.25
CA ASN A 283 3.45 -1.38 -18.56
C ASN A 283 2.79 -2.49 -17.73
N VAL A 284 2.79 -2.34 -16.38
CA VAL A 284 2.18 -3.30 -15.45
C VAL A 284 1.25 -2.62 -14.47
N GLY A 285 0.21 -3.34 -14.05
CA GLY A 285 -0.72 -2.90 -13.01
C GLY A 285 -1.37 -1.56 -13.31
N CYS A 286 -1.27 -0.65 -12.34
CA CYS A 286 -1.88 0.67 -12.43
C CYS A 286 -0.96 1.74 -13.08
N PHE A 287 0.29 1.44 -13.39
CA PHE A 287 1.21 2.46 -13.94
C PHE A 287 0.67 3.17 -15.19
N PRO A 288 0.10 2.47 -16.20
CA PRO A 288 -0.46 3.14 -17.37
C PRO A 288 -1.73 3.97 -17.11
N GLU A 289 -2.28 3.89 -15.90
CA GLU A 289 -3.42 4.73 -15.49
C GLU A 289 -2.96 6.05 -14.87
N TYR A 290 -1.69 6.15 -14.48
CA TYR A 290 -1.09 7.33 -13.86
C TYR A 290 -0.09 8.05 -14.77
N VAL A 291 0.60 7.31 -15.63
CA VAL A 291 1.69 7.84 -16.48
C VAL A 291 1.21 7.88 -17.92
N GLU A 292 1.19 9.08 -18.50
CA GLU A 292 0.92 9.32 -19.92
C GLU A 292 2.24 9.27 -20.68
N ASP A 293 2.38 8.23 -21.53
CA ASP A 293 3.62 7.97 -22.27
C ASP A 293 4.04 9.15 -23.16
N GLY A 294 5.28 9.61 -23.00
CA GLY A 294 5.84 10.74 -23.72
C GLY A 294 5.42 12.12 -23.19
N VAL A 295 4.59 12.20 -22.14
CA VAL A 295 4.13 13.47 -21.54
C VAL A 295 4.74 13.70 -20.16
N ASP A 296 4.40 12.85 -19.19
CA ASP A 296 4.89 12.96 -17.81
C ASP A 296 5.87 11.84 -17.42
N GLY A 297 6.07 10.89 -18.32
CA GLY A 297 7.00 9.78 -18.19
C GLY A 297 7.11 8.96 -19.47
N ILE A 298 7.77 7.81 -19.32
CA ILE A 298 7.91 6.81 -20.39
C ILE A 298 7.38 5.48 -19.86
N VAL A 299 6.51 4.84 -20.65
CA VAL A 299 5.96 3.53 -20.34
C VAL A 299 6.62 2.48 -21.24
N VAL A 300 7.40 1.59 -20.65
CA VAL A 300 8.14 0.54 -21.39
C VAL A 300 7.50 -0.83 -21.16
N PRO A 301 7.66 -1.81 -22.08
CA PRO A 301 7.25 -3.18 -21.84
C PRO A 301 7.94 -3.75 -20.61
N ALA A 302 7.22 -4.55 -19.83
CA ALA A 302 7.85 -5.37 -18.80
C ALA A 302 8.68 -6.47 -19.47
N LEU A 303 9.88 -6.69 -18.97
CA LEU A 303 10.69 -7.86 -19.40
C LEU A 303 10.24 -9.06 -18.56
N ASP A 304 9.98 -10.16 -19.26
CA ASP A 304 9.66 -11.45 -18.66
C ASP A 304 10.92 -12.09 -18.00
#